data_25ebe3e7ac8e750b7ab4a36d59142ddb
#
_entry.id   25ebe3e7ac8e750b7ab4a36d59142ddb
#
_cell.length_a   1.000
_cell.length_b   1.000
_cell.length_c   1.000
_cell.angle_alpha   90.00
_cell.angle_beta   90.00
_cell.angle_gamma   90.00
#
_symmetry.space_group_name_H-M   'P 1'
#
loop_
_entity.id
_entity.type
_entity.pdbx_description
1 polymer ?
#
loop_
_entity_poly.entity_id
_entity_poly.type
_entity_poly.pdbx_seq_one_letter_code
_entity_poly.pdbx_strand_id
1 'polypeptide(L)'
;YEIIYGERRYRASLLAGAKTIKATIYNNVTDDEAEDMSLSENLQREQVRPTEEAKAFKRLLEKGRYDMYSLTARFGRSEKYIYTRLKLNELYAPIGELLDNETITVSVAEEISTYEPDIQKDVYEKHLKEGNGEDWTGYTLNLFKRYFEKCYTTDLGQYKFDKTECK
;
A
#
# COMPACT_ATOMS: atom_id res chain seq x y z
N TYR A 1 -8.43 11.77 -29.83
CA TYR A 1 -8.89 11.60 -28.43
C TYR A 1 -8.00 10.58 -27.75
N GLU A 2 -7.64 10.83 -26.52
CA GLU A 2 -6.91 9.92 -25.64
C GLU A 2 -7.86 9.36 -24.59
N ILE A 3 -7.67 8.09 -24.20
CA ILE A 3 -8.50 7.44 -23.19
C ILE A 3 -7.84 7.67 -21.82
N ILE A 4 -8.46 8.48 -20.98
CA ILE A 4 -7.98 8.75 -19.61
C ILE A 4 -8.27 7.56 -18.70
N TYR A 5 -9.46 6.96 -18.82
CA TYR A 5 -9.87 5.74 -18.09
C TYR A 5 -10.96 4.98 -18.85
N GLY A 6 -11.18 3.69 -18.50
CA GLY A 6 -12.17 2.84 -19.15
C GLY A 6 -11.65 2.03 -20.33
N GLU A 7 -10.34 1.88 -20.50
CA GLU A 7 -9.67 1.10 -21.56
C GLU A 7 -10.26 -0.32 -21.70
N ARG A 8 -10.50 -1.02 -20.59
CA ARG A 8 -11.09 -2.37 -20.61
C ARG A 8 -12.51 -2.37 -21.23
N ARG A 9 -13.34 -1.36 -20.92
CA ARG A 9 -14.69 -1.22 -21.51
C ARG A 9 -14.61 -0.92 -23.00
N TYR A 10 -13.68 -0.09 -23.42
CA TYR A 10 -13.43 0.21 -24.81
C TYR A 10 -13.01 -1.06 -25.59
N ARG A 11 -12.03 -1.78 -25.09
CA ARG A 11 -11.58 -3.05 -25.73
C ARG A 11 -12.68 -4.11 -25.78
N ALA A 12 -13.45 -4.26 -24.70
CA ALA A 12 -14.59 -5.17 -24.66
C ALA A 12 -15.67 -4.79 -25.71
N SER A 13 -15.94 -3.50 -25.90
CA SER A 13 -16.86 -3.02 -26.92
C SER A 13 -16.39 -3.32 -28.32
N LEU A 14 -15.10 -3.19 -28.61
CA LEU A 14 -14.49 -3.57 -29.89
C LEU A 14 -14.64 -5.07 -30.16
N LEU A 15 -14.34 -5.91 -29.17
CA LEU A 15 -14.47 -7.37 -29.29
C LEU A 15 -15.95 -7.80 -29.47
N ALA A 16 -16.88 -7.08 -28.89
CA ALA A 16 -18.31 -7.34 -29.07
C ALA A 16 -18.88 -6.79 -30.40
N GLY A 17 -18.04 -6.15 -31.23
CA GLY A 17 -18.47 -5.57 -32.50
C GLY A 17 -19.40 -4.36 -32.36
N ALA A 18 -19.39 -3.69 -31.21
CA ALA A 18 -20.22 -2.51 -30.97
C ALA A 18 -19.78 -1.36 -31.89
N LYS A 19 -20.74 -0.76 -32.59
CA LYS A 19 -20.48 0.38 -33.48
C LYS A 19 -20.25 1.70 -32.73
N THR A 20 -20.74 1.82 -31.52
CA THR A 20 -20.64 3.01 -30.67
C THR A 20 -20.50 2.63 -29.23
N ILE A 21 -19.83 3.48 -28.45
CA ILE A 21 -19.74 3.41 -26.98
C ILE A 21 -20.04 4.76 -26.37
N LYS A 22 -20.74 4.77 -25.26
CA LYS A 22 -20.93 6.01 -24.48
C LYS A 22 -19.61 6.44 -23.89
N ALA A 23 -19.20 7.70 -24.12
CA ALA A 23 -18.00 8.32 -23.57
C ALA A 23 -18.31 9.71 -23.06
N THR A 24 -17.60 10.13 -22.02
CA THR A 24 -17.55 11.54 -21.57
C THR A 24 -16.30 12.17 -22.17
N ILE A 25 -16.47 13.29 -22.84
CA ILE A 25 -15.34 14.01 -23.45
C ILE A 25 -14.99 15.19 -22.56
N TYR A 26 -13.71 15.27 -22.19
CA TYR A 26 -13.13 16.40 -21.47
C TYR A 26 -12.28 17.22 -22.45
N ASN A 27 -12.47 18.53 -22.47
CA ASN A 27 -11.70 19.43 -23.34
C ASN A 27 -10.65 20.15 -22.49
N ASN A 28 -9.48 20.42 -23.08
CA ASN A 28 -8.40 21.18 -22.46
C ASN A 28 -7.89 20.59 -21.13
N VAL A 29 -7.86 19.27 -21.02
CA VAL A 29 -7.27 18.55 -19.88
C VAL A 29 -5.77 18.47 -20.10
N THR A 30 -4.99 18.87 -19.12
CA THR A 30 -3.53 18.66 -19.11
C THR A 30 -3.19 17.20 -18.81
N ASP A 31 -1.99 16.76 -19.17
CA ASP A 31 -1.51 15.38 -18.90
C ASP A 31 -1.58 15.04 -17.40
N ASP A 32 -1.22 16.02 -16.55
CA ASP A 32 -1.31 15.88 -15.10
C ASP A 32 -2.75 15.70 -14.59
N GLU A 33 -3.70 16.46 -15.16
CA GLU A 33 -5.12 16.31 -14.81
C GLU A 33 -5.67 14.95 -15.28
N ALA A 34 -5.26 14.53 -16.46
CA ALA A 34 -5.62 13.21 -16.99
C ALA A 34 -5.10 12.08 -16.09
N GLU A 35 -3.85 12.17 -15.62
CA GLU A 35 -3.28 11.22 -14.68
C GLU A 35 -4.02 11.20 -13.34
N ASP A 36 -4.34 12.38 -12.76
CA ASP A 36 -5.10 12.49 -11.51
C ASP A 36 -6.51 11.88 -11.64
N MET A 37 -7.16 12.09 -12.79
CA MET A 37 -8.47 11.48 -13.08
C MET A 37 -8.36 9.95 -13.16
N SER A 38 -7.33 9.45 -13.83
CA SER A 38 -7.06 8.01 -13.94
C SER A 38 -6.76 7.37 -12.59
N LEU A 39 -5.90 7.99 -11.78
CA LEU A 39 -5.58 7.54 -10.42
C LEU A 39 -6.83 7.53 -9.52
N SER A 40 -7.63 8.59 -9.60
CA SER A 40 -8.86 8.70 -8.81
C SER A 40 -9.89 7.63 -9.19
N GLU A 41 -10.04 7.33 -10.49
CA GLU A 41 -10.94 6.24 -10.94
C GLU A 41 -10.43 4.89 -10.42
N ASN A 42 -9.13 4.64 -10.54
CA ASN A 42 -8.53 3.42 -10.05
C ASN A 42 -8.74 3.22 -8.54
N LEU A 43 -8.57 4.28 -7.73
CA LEU A 43 -8.81 4.22 -6.28
C LEU A 43 -10.28 4.00 -5.88
N GLN A 44 -11.23 4.25 -6.78
CA GLN A 44 -12.67 4.02 -6.54
C GLN A 44 -13.11 2.59 -6.88
N ARG A 45 -12.23 1.75 -7.38
CA ARG A 45 -12.55 0.34 -7.66
C ARG A 45 -12.68 -0.45 -6.36
N GLU A 46 -13.59 -1.42 -6.32
CA GLU A 46 -13.84 -2.25 -5.14
C GLU A 46 -12.65 -3.15 -4.76
N GLN A 47 -11.75 -3.45 -5.71
CA GLN A 47 -10.65 -4.39 -5.53
C GLN A 47 -9.29 -3.76 -5.89
N VAL A 48 -8.97 -2.64 -5.25
CA VAL A 48 -7.62 -2.04 -5.36
C VAL A 48 -6.69 -2.76 -4.41
N ARG A 49 -5.55 -3.21 -4.92
CA ARG A 49 -4.52 -3.81 -4.07
C ARG A 49 -3.98 -2.78 -3.08
N PRO A 50 -3.71 -3.18 -1.82
CA PRO A 50 -3.21 -2.24 -0.81
C PRO A 50 -1.95 -1.48 -1.21
N THR A 51 -1.02 -2.14 -1.91
CA THR A 51 0.21 -1.50 -2.39
C THR A 51 -0.04 -0.53 -3.55
N GLU A 52 -1.00 -0.81 -4.43
CA GLU A 52 -1.39 0.11 -5.50
C GLU A 52 -2.08 1.36 -4.94
N GLU A 53 -2.96 1.17 -3.94
CA GLU A 53 -3.62 2.28 -3.23
C GLU A 53 -2.59 3.17 -2.52
N ALA A 54 -1.59 2.57 -1.87
CA ALA A 54 -0.50 3.28 -1.22
C ALA A 54 0.30 4.15 -2.20
N LYS A 55 0.66 3.59 -3.37
CA LYS A 55 1.38 4.32 -4.43
C LYS A 55 0.54 5.46 -5.01
N ALA A 56 -0.76 5.23 -5.20
CA ALA A 56 -1.65 6.25 -5.73
C ALA A 56 -1.80 7.43 -4.76
N PHE A 57 -2.03 7.19 -3.46
CA PHE A 57 -2.08 8.26 -2.45
C PHE A 57 -0.77 9.04 -2.37
N LYS A 58 0.37 8.34 -2.40
CA LYS A 58 1.68 8.99 -2.40
C LYS A 58 1.84 9.94 -3.59
N ARG A 59 1.52 9.48 -4.81
CA ARG A 59 1.59 10.31 -6.01
C ARG A 59 0.70 11.55 -5.95
N LEU A 60 -0.54 11.41 -5.46
CA LEU A 60 -1.47 12.53 -5.32
C LEU A 60 -0.96 13.60 -4.36
N LEU A 61 -0.30 13.21 -3.26
CA LEU A 61 0.31 14.13 -2.31
C LEU A 61 1.58 14.79 -2.89
N GLU A 62 2.46 14.02 -3.53
CA GLU A 62 3.72 14.54 -4.09
C GLU A 62 3.51 15.59 -5.18
N LYS A 63 2.43 15.51 -5.94
CA LYS A 63 2.05 16.53 -6.92
C LYS A 63 1.60 17.86 -6.31
N GLY A 64 1.39 17.92 -5.00
CA GLY A 64 1.03 19.14 -4.26
C GLY A 64 -0.37 19.69 -4.55
N ARG A 65 -1.21 18.95 -5.31
CA ARG A 65 -2.61 19.35 -5.59
C ARG A 65 -3.57 18.93 -4.49
N TYR A 66 -3.19 17.91 -3.73
CA TYR A 66 -3.95 17.37 -2.61
C TYR A 66 -3.10 17.45 -1.35
N ASP A 67 -3.72 17.88 -0.28
CA ASP A 67 -3.27 17.66 1.09
C ASP A 67 -4.04 16.50 1.73
N MET A 68 -3.70 16.15 2.94
CA MET A 68 -4.35 15.06 3.66
C MET A 68 -5.86 15.30 3.82
N TYR A 69 -6.25 16.54 4.11
CA TYR A 69 -7.66 16.90 4.30
C TYR A 69 -8.48 16.72 3.00
N SER A 70 -7.97 17.22 1.88
CA SER A 70 -8.65 17.09 0.58
C SER A 70 -8.73 15.64 0.10
N LEU A 71 -7.71 14.80 0.39
CA LEU A 71 -7.76 13.37 0.12
C LEU A 71 -8.84 12.67 0.95
N THR A 72 -8.93 12.95 2.26
CA THR A 72 -9.97 12.37 3.12
C THR A 72 -11.37 12.72 2.63
N ALA A 73 -11.59 13.99 2.28
CA ALA A 73 -12.86 14.46 1.76
C ALA A 73 -13.20 13.81 0.40
N ARG A 74 -12.22 13.70 -0.51
CA ARG A 74 -12.43 13.17 -1.86
C ARG A 74 -12.73 11.69 -1.88
N PHE A 75 -12.00 10.88 -1.08
CA PHE A 75 -12.10 9.42 -1.09
C PHE A 75 -12.98 8.85 0.02
N GLY A 76 -13.50 9.69 0.92
CA GLY A 76 -14.33 9.24 2.05
C GLY A 76 -13.59 8.31 3.01
N ARG A 77 -12.27 8.46 3.10
CA ARG A 77 -11.40 7.67 3.99
C ARG A 77 -10.92 8.53 5.14
N SER A 78 -10.71 7.91 6.32
CA SER A 78 -10.12 8.64 7.45
C SER A 78 -8.65 8.96 7.20
N GLU A 79 -8.15 10.03 7.82
CA GLU A 79 -6.74 10.39 7.79
C GLU A 79 -5.85 9.23 8.25
N LYS A 80 -6.24 8.54 9.33
CA LYS A 80 -5.55 7.34 9.82
C LYS A 80 -5.45 6.26 8.74
N TYR A 81 -6.53 6.02 7.99
CA TYR A 81 -6.53 5.05 6.90
C TYR A 81 -5.51 5.42 5.82
N ILE A 82 -5.50 6.68 5.39
CA ILE A 82 -4.56 7.15 4.35
C ILE A 82 -3.12 7.06 4.85
N TYR A 83 -2.87 7.45 6.12
CA TYR A 83 -1.55 7.33 6.74
C TYR A 83 -1.03 5.89 6.77
N THR A 84 -1.88 4.93 7.18
CA THR A 84 -1.49 3.53 7.21
C THR A 84 -1.20 2.99 5.81
N ARG A 85 -1.99 3.41 4.81
CA ARG A 85 -1.69 3.07 3.41
C ARG A 85 -0.37 3.66 2.93
N LEU A 86 -0.10 4.93 3.23
CA LEU A 86 1.17 5.57 2.84
C LEU A 86 2.39 4.84 3.38
N LYS A 87 2.34 4.31 4.60
CA LYS A 87 3.42 3.51 5.19
C LYS A 87 3.76 2.25 4.38
N LEU A 88 2.80 1.66 3.70
CA LEU A 88 3.04 0.49 2.86
C LEU A 88 4.00 0.77 1.67
N ASN A 89 4.25 2.03 1.34
CA ASN A 89 5.28 2.38 0.36
C ASN A 89 6.72 2.13 0.85
N GLU A 90 6.90 1.93 2.15
CA GLU A 90 8.19 1.65 2.78
C GLU A 90 8.45 0.15 2.98
N LEU A 91 7.49 -0.70 2.57
CA LEU A 91 7.64 -2.14 2.66
C LEU A 91 8.72 -2.66 1.71
N TYR A 92 9.48 -3.63 2.19
CA TYR A 92 10.32 -4.47 1.34
C TYR A 92 9.46 -5.13 0.26
N ALA A 93 9.83 -4.96 -1.01
CA ALA A 93 8.98 -5.32 -2.15
C ALA A 93 8.36 -6.74 -2.10
N PRO A 94 9.11 -7.81 -1.74
CA PRO A 94 8.53 -9.16 -1.62
C PRO A 94 7.43 -9.27 -0.55
N ILE A 95 7.49 -8.48 0.52
CA ILE A 95 6.42 -8.44 1.55
C ILE A 95 5.17 -7.77 0.98
N GLY A 96 5.35 -6.76 0.12
CA GLY A 96 4.25 -6.14 -0.61
C GLY A 96 3.51 -7.12 -1.52
N GLU A 97 4.23 -8.04 -2.17
CA GLU A 97 3.63 -9.11 -2.98
C GLU A 97 2.82 -10.10 -2.13
N LEU A 98 3.32 -10.47 -0.95
CA LEU A 98 2.58 -11.32 -0.01
C LEU A 98 1.29 -10.65 0.48
N LEU A 99 1.34 -9.32 0.71
CA LEU A 99 0.16 -8.54 1.05
C LEU A 99 -0.86 -8.51 -0.09
N ASP A 100 -0.42 -8.26 -1.32
CA ASP A 100 -1.29 -8.18 -2.49
C ASP A 100 -1.90 -9.53 -2.87
N ASN A 101 -1.27 -10.63 -2.47
CA ASN A 101 -1.77 -12.00 -2.63
C ASN A 101 -2.56 -12.50 -1.39
N GLU A 102 -2.84 -11.61 -0.44
CA GLU A 102 -3.59 -11.92 0.80
C GLU A 102 -2.93 -12.98 1.70
N THR A 103 -1.63 -13.26 1.50
CA THR A 103 -0.86 -14.22 2.31
C THR A 103 -0.60 -13.67 3.71
N ILE A 104 -0.44 -12.36 3.83
CA ILE A 104 -0.37 -11.63 5.10
C ILE A 104 -1.47 -10.58 5.18
N THR A 105 -1.88 -10.23 6.39
CA THR A 105 -2.89 -9.19 6.59
C THR A 105 -2.31 -7.79 6.45
N VAL A 106 -3.17 -6.81 6.11
CA VAL A 106 -2.79 -5.40 6.06
C VAL A 106 -2.18 -4.93 7.38
N SER A 107 -2.75 -5.34 8.52
CA SER A 107 -2.26 -4.92 9.84
C SER A 107 -0.86 -5.46 10.15
N VAL A 108 -0.52 -6.66 9.68
CA VAL A 108 0.83 -7.23 9.81
C VAL A 108 1.79 -6.48 8.89
N ALA A 109 1.40 -6.19 7.66
CA ALA A 109 2.22 -5.42 6.73
C ALA A 109 2.48 -3.99 7.22
N GLU A 110 1.46 -3.32 7.79
CA GLU A 110 1.60 -2.01 8.43
C GLU A 110 2.60 -2.04 9.60
N GLU A 111 2.56 -3.08 10.42
CA GLU A 111 3.52 -3.25 11.51
C GLU A 111 4.94 -3.44 10.96
N ILE A 112 5.11 -4.32 9.97
CA ILE A 112 6.42 -4.57 9.36
C ILE A 112 6.99 -3.30 8.73
N SER A 113 6.16 -2.44 8.12
CA SER A 113 6.60 -1.19 7.50
C SER A 113 7.18 -0.17 8.50
N THR A 114 7.00 -0.37 9.80
CA THR A 114 7.58 0.50 10.83
C THR A 114 9.02 0.16 11.18
N TYR A 115 9.52 -0.99 10.73
CA TYR A 115 10.89 -1.42 11.00
C TYR A 115 11.85 -1.04 9.87
N GLU A 116 13.14 -0.97 10.21
CA GLU A 116 14.20 -0.68 9.24
C GLU A 116 14.23 -1.71 8.10
N PRO A 117 14.64 -1.31 6.89
CA PRO A 117 14.63 -2.19 5.71
C PRO A 117 15.39 -3.51 5.89
N ASP A 118 16.49 -3.50 6.63
CA ASP A 118 17.28 -4.71 6.91
C ASP A 118 16.50 -5.69 7.79
N ILE A 119 15.74 -5.19 8.76
CA ILE A 119 14.87 -6.00 9.62
C ILE A 119 13.72 -6.58 8.79
N GLN A 120 13.09 -5.77 7.94
CA GLN A 120 12.03 -6.23 7.05
C GLN A 120 12.51 -7.37 6.14
N LYS A 121 13.71 -7.23 5.57
CA LYS A 121 14.33 -8.26 4.74
C LYS A 121 14.60 -9.54 5.53
N ASP A 122 15.13 -9.42 6.74
CA ASP A 122 15.42 -10.55 7.62
C ASP A 122 14.13 -11.30 8.02
N VAL A 123 13.07 -10.58 8.37
CA VAL A 123 11.72 -11.14 8.63
C VAL A 123 11.21 -11.90 7.41
N TYR A 124 11.35 -11.31 6.21
CA TYR A 124 10.94 -11.98 4.99
C TYR A 124 11.70 -13.28 4.76
N GLU A 125 13.04 -13.24 4.78
CA GLU A 125 13.89 -14.39 4.47
C GLU A 125 13.75 -15.53 5.48
N LYS A 126 13.51 -15.22 6.77
CA LYS A 126 13.44 -16.23 7.83
C LYS A 126 12.04 -16.76 8.11
N HIS A 127 10.99 -15.94 7.91
CA HIS A 127 9.67 -16.25 8.45
C HIS A 127 8.51 -16.11 7.46
N LEU A 128 8.69 -15.40 6.35
CA LEU A 128 7.61 -15.19 5.39
C LEU A 128 7.84 -15.89 4.05
N LYS A 129 9.09 -16.24 3.75
CA LYS A 129 9.44 -16.94 2.53
C LYS A 129 9.24 -18.45 2.71
N GLU A 130 8.58 -19.09 1.75
CA GLU A 130 8.34 -20.54 1.77
C GLU A 130 9.64 -21.33 1.99
N GLY A 131 9.54 -22.31 2.90
CA GLY A 131 10.62 -23.27 3.15
C GLY A 131 11.68 -22.84 4.17
N ASN A 132 11.57 -21.65 4.73
CA ASN A 132 12.53 -21.13 5.70
C ASN A 132 11.90 -20.98 7.10
N GLY A 133 12.36 -21.81 8.04
CA GLY A 133 12.10 -21.61 9.47
C GLY A 133 10.64 -21.73 9.91
N GLU A 134 10.28 -20.91 10.90
CA GLU A 134 8.92 -20.85 11.44
C GLU A 134 8.08 -19.91 10.55
N ASP A 135 7.03 -20.46 9.95
CA ASP A 135 6.16 -19.73 9.03
C ASP A 135 5.22 -18.78 9.78
N TRP A 136 5.37 -17.48 9.51
CA TRP A 136 4.51 -16.42 10.07
C TRP A 136 3.42 -15.95 9.10
N THR A 137 3.29 -16.59 7.95
CA THR A 137 2.18 -16.31 7.03
C THR A 137 0.85 -16.67 7.73
N GLY A 138 -0.18 -15.85 7.52
CA GLY A 138 -1.45 -16.06 8.19
C GLY A 138 -1.48 -15.67 9.68
N TYR A 139 -0.40 -15.15 10.27
CA TYR A 139 -0.42 -14.64 11.64
C TYR A 139 -1.37 -13.46 11.78
N THR A 140 -2.09 -13.44 12.93
CA THR A 140 -2.75 -12.20 13.38
C THR A 140 -1.70 -11.19 13.85
N LEU A 141 -2.06 -9.91 13.88
CA LEU A 141 -1.15 -8.86 14.36
C LEU A 141 -0.59 -9.14 15.75
N ASN A 142 -1.42 -9.61 16.67
CA ASN A 142 -1.00 -9.91 18.05
C ASN A 142 0.01 -11.08 18.10
N LEU A 143 -0.21 -12.10 17.28
CA LEU A 143 0.68 -13.24 17.19
C LEU A 143 2.01 -12.83 16.56
N PHE A 144 1.96 -12.05 15.46
CA PHE A 144 3.15 -11.48 14.83
C PHE A 144 4.00 -10.67 15.82
N LYS A 145 3.39 -9.72 16.55
CA LYS A 145 4.10 -8.88 17.54
C LYS A 145 4.79 -9.73 18.60
N ARG A 146 4.09 -10.73 19.16
CA ARG A 146 4.65 -11.61 20.18
C ARG A 146 5.90 -12.36 19.70
N TYR A 147 5.86 -12.91 18.48
CA TYR A 147 7.00 -13.64 17.91
C TYR A 147 8.11 -12.68 17.48
N PHE A 148 7.74 -11.53 16.91
CA PHE A 148 8.69 -10.48 16.55
C PHE A 148 9.48 -9.99 17.77
N GLU A 149 8.80 -9.66 18.85
CA GLU A 149 9.44 -9.26 20.12
C GLU A 149 10.43 -10.33 20.61
N LYS A 150 10.04 -11.59 20.56
CA LYS A 150 10.91 -12.71 20.98
C LYS A 150 12.19 -12.82 20.15
N CYS A 151 12.12 -12.54 18.84
CA CYS A 151 13.23 -12.76 17.90
C CYS A 151 14.10 -11.50 17.67
N TYR A 152 13.48 -10.30 17.74
CA TYR A 152 14.10 -9.05 17.28
C TYR A 152 14.25 -8.00 18.38
N THR A 153 13.71 -8.22 19.58
CA THR A 153 13.89 -7.27 20.69
C THR A 153 14.72 -7.85 21.81
N THR A 154 15.45 -6.98 22.47
CA THR A 154 16.26 -7.32 23.64
C THR A 154 15.76 -6.52 24.84
N ASP A 155 15.54 -7.19 25.96
CA ASP A 155 15.22 -6.51 27.23
C ASP A 155 16.44 -5.74 27.73
N LEU A 156 16.43 -4.43 27.50
CA LEU A 156 17.49 -3.53 27.96
C LEU A 156 17.59 -3.44 29.49
N GLY A 157 16.59 -3.94 30.23
CA GLY A 157 16.64 -4.02 31.70
C GLY A 157 17.71 -4.97 32.22
N GLN A 158 18.15 -5.93 31.38
CA GLN A 158 19.19 -6.92 31.72
C GLN A 158 20.62 -6.35 31.60
N TYR A 159 20.81 -5.18 30.96
CA TYR A 159 22.10 -4.56 30.71
C TYR A 159 22.33 -3.37 31.65
N LYS A 160 23.54 -3.32 32.22
CA LYS A 160 24.02 -2.20 33.07
C LYS A 160 24.60 -1.10 32.17
N PHE A 161 23.76 -0.25 31.60
CA PHE A 161 24.20 0.97 30.92
C PHE A 161 23.36 2.16 31.35
N ASP A 162 23.92 3.35 31.20
CA ASP A 162 23.22 4.58 31.54
C ASP A 162 22.11 4.86 30.52
N LYS A 163 20.84 4.75 30.99
CA LYS A 163 19.66 4.96 30.15
C LYS A 163 19.39 6.45 29.88
N THR A 164 20.08 7.37 30.57
CA THR A 164 19.90 8.80 30.37
C THR A 164 20.52 9.31 29.07
N GLU A 165 21.45 8.57 28.49
CA GLU A 165 22.10 8.89 27.20
C GLU A 165 21.31 8.36 25.99
N CYS A 166 20.28 7.54 26.19
CA CYS A 166 19.41 7.07 25.10
C CYS A 166 18.42 8.20 24.74
N LYS A 167 18.57 8.76 23.54
CA LYS A 167 17.65 9.73 22.94
C LYS A 167 16.61 9.02 22.08
#